data_ef34f313a3036532465e1f8423603a90
#
_entry.id   ef34f313a3036532465e1f8423603a90
#
_cell.length_a   1.000
_cell.length_b   1.000
_cell.length_c   1.000
_cell.angle_alpha   90.00
_cell.angle_beta   90.00
_cell.angle_gamma   90.00
#
_symmetry.space_group_name_H-M   'P 1'
#
loop_
_entity.id
_entity.type
_entity.pdbx_description
1 polymer ?
#
loop_
_entity_poly.entity_id
_entity_poly.type
_entity_poly.pdbx_seq_one_letter_code
_entity_poly.pdbx_strand_id
1 'polypeptide(L)'
;MLPTLLLAAALSVAGYGLFCRLEGRQPAREIRYELALMRRDLRDLDAAAAASERSDVVVGLTTIPSRLPFLLPTLKSLLLQQVPPGRILLHLPKYSRRERVEYSVPEELQGLEVIQIIRCPDWGPATKILPALLNSDPDQRVVAVDDDRIYRPTLLADLLEASQRHPDAAVGCFGLIVPLDRVDRRKGLLGRTIEGLRYGRGVSLRGSRLRHALPVDILHGYGGLMVRPRFFDLDRLADLQGAPDAAWLEDDTWFAAHCRVPKLIVPSRPGSFPRFFGGRVYHSTRLGAHNRGEADPETRNTTVLMRTFSDRWMP
;
A
#
# COMPACT_ATOMS: atom_id res chain seq x y z
N MET A 1 -12.39 14.87 -40.49
CA MET A 1 -11.76 13.82 -39.65
C MET A 1 -10.55 14.34 -38.84
N LEU A 2 -9.55 15.00 -39.40
CA LEU A 2 -8.39 15.49 -38.63
C LEU A 2 -8.75 16.45 -37.48
N PRO A 3 -9.62 17.47 -37.67
CA PRO A 3 -10.00 18.40 -36.59
C PRO A 3 -10.72 17.72 -35.42
N THR A 4 -11.57 16.74 -35.71
CA THR A 4 -12.30 15.97 -34.68
C THR A 4 -11.37 15.08 -33.87
N LEU A 5 -10.36 14.48 -34.48
CA LEU A 5 -9.34 13.70 -33.79
C LEU A 5 -8.45 14.58 -32.90
N LEU A 6 -8.07 15.76 -33.39
CA LEU A 6 -7.28 16.73 -32.62
C LEU A 6 -8.07 17.27 -31.42
N LEU A 7 -9.36 17.56 -31.60
CA LEU A 7 -10.23 17.99 -30.50
C LEU A 7 -10.40 16.87 -29.45
N ALA A 8 -10.64 15.64 -29.87
CA ALA A 8 -10.75 14.50 -28.98
C ALA A 8 -9.46 14.25 -28.19
N ALA A 9 -8.29 14.35 -28.84
CA ALA A 9 -6.99 14.27 -28.20
C ALA A 9 -6.80 15.39 -27.17
N ALA A 10 -7.12 16.64 -27.53
CA ALA A 10 -7.00 17.79 -26.62
C ALA A 10 -7.91 17.63 -25.38
N LEU A 11 -9.16 17.20 -25.57
CA LEU A 11 -10.08 16.92 -24.47
C LEU A 11 -9.60 15.78 -23.58
N SER A 12 -9.00 14.73 -24.16
CA SER A 12 -8.44 13.61 -23.40
C SER A 12 -7.23 14.08 -22.57
N VAL A 13 -6.35 14.89 -23.13
CA VAL A 13 -5.19 15.46 -22.41
C VAL A 13 -5.66 16.39 -21.29
N ALA A 14 -6.64 17.26 -21.56
CA ALA A 14 -7.19 18.16 -20.56
C ALA A 14 -7.89 17.39 -19.42
N GLY A 15 -8.69 16.38 -19.78
CA GLY A 15 -9.34 15.47 -18.80
C GLY A 15 -8.35 14.72 -17.95
N TYR A 16 -7.28 14.18 -18.56
CA TYR A 16 -6.19 13.54 -17.82
C TYR A 16 -5.44 14.52 -16.93
N GLY A 17 -5.18 15.73 -17.40
CA GLY A 17 -4.54 16.80 -16.62
C GLY A 17 -5.38 17.19 -15.40
N LEU A 18 -6.70 17.36 -15.58
CA LEU A 18 -7.64 17.60 -14.47
C LEU A 18 -7.67 16.43 -13.49
N PHE A 19 -7.77 15.21 -13.99
CA PHE A 19 -7.68 14.00 -13.15
C PHE A 19 -6.41 13.98 -12.32
N CYS A 20 -5.24 14.19 -12.95
CA CYS A 20 -3.96 14.24 -12.23
C CYS A 20 -3.96 15.33 -11.15
N ARG A 21 -4.48 16.51 -11.46
CA ARG A 21 -4.56 17.63 -10.51
C ARG A 21 -5.47 17.29 -9.31
N LEU A 22 -6.63 16.68 -9.57
CA LEU A 22 -7.55 16.22 -8.52
C LEU A 22 -6.94 15.10 -7.66
N GLU A 23 -6.09 14.27 -8.25
CA GLU A 23 -5.38 13.19 -7.56
C GLU A 23 -4.09 13.66 -6.85
N GLY A 24 -3.74 14.94 -6.94
CA GLY A 24 -2.47 15.48 -6.42
C GLY A 24 -1.24 14.94 -7.17
N ARG A 25 -1.41 14.41 -8.38
CA ARG A 25 -0.37 13.83 -9.20
C ARG A 25 0.33 14.87 -10.07
N GLN A 26 1.61 14.66 -10.29
CA GLN A 26 2.46 15.49 -11.15
C GLN A 26 3.27 14.57 -12.09
N PRO A 27 2.65 14.02 -13.16
CA PRO A 27 3.24 12.95 -13.96
C PRO A 27 4.66 13.25 -14.46
N ALA A 28 4.90 14.46 -14.95
CA ALA A 28 6.23 14.85 -15.44
C ALA A 28 7.33 14.83 -14.34
N ARG A 29 6.97 15.22 -13.11
CA ARG A 29 7.88 15.13 -11.95
C ARG A 29 8.03 13.71 -11.48
N GLU A 30 6.95 12.95 -11.48
CA GLU A 30 6.92 11.54 -11.06
C GLU A 30 7.78 10.69 -11.99
N ILE A 31 7.64 10.86 -13.31
CA ILE A 31 8.48 10.19 -14.31
C ILE A 31 9.96 10.55 -14.12
N ARG A 32 10.27 11.85 -13.99
CA ARG A 32 11.66 12.29 -13.75
C ARG A 32 12.24 11.70 -12.47
N TYR A 33 11.45 11.60 -11.40
CA TYR A 33 11.89 11.01 -10.13
C TYR A 33 12.15 9.52 -10.30
N GLU A 34 11.26 8.76 -10.94
CA GLU A 34 11.47 7.32 -11.19
C GLU A 34 12.71 7.08 -12.08
N LEU A 35 12.92 7.87 -13.14
CA LEU A 35 14.13 7.80 -13.96
C LEU A 35 15.41 8.11 -13.16
N ALA A 36 15.35 9.07 -12.24
CA ALA A 36 16.48 9.37 -11.36
C ALA A 36 16.79 8.20 -10.42
N LEU A 37 15.76 7.52 -9.87
CA LEU A 37 15.94 6.30 -9.07
C LEU A 37 16.57 5.16 -9.86
N MET A 38 16.17 4.97 -11.12
CA MET A 38 16.72 3.92 -11.97
C MET A 38 18.24 4.09 -12.23
N ARG A 39 18.73 5.34 -12.26
CA ARG A 39 20.15 5.67 -12.51
C ARG A 39 21.05 5.57 -11.27
N ARG A 40 20.49 5.51 -10.07
CA ARG A 40 21.26 5.44 -8.82
C ARG A 40 21.66 4.00 -8.54
N ASP A 41 22.81 3.80 -7.92
CA ASP A 41 23.19 2.51 -7.39
C ASP A 41 22.44 2.21 -6.08
N LEU A 42 22.05 0.94 -5.87
CA LEU A 42 21.32 0.54 -4.68
C LEU A 42 22.23 0.44 -3.45
N ARG A 43 23.44 -0.08 -3.64
CA ARG A 43 24.43 -0.26 -2.55
C ARG A 43 24.92 1.08 -2.02
N ASP A 44 25.15 2.05 -2.92
CA ASP A 44 25.53 3.40 -2.53
C ASP A 44 24.42 4.07 -1.70
N LEU A 45 23.16 3.89 -2.09
CA LEU A 45 22.02 4.43 -1.34
C LEU A 45 21.82 3.74 0.00
N ASP A 46 21.98 2.42 0.06
CA ASP A 46 21.89 1.66 1.30
C ASP A 46 23.00 2.05 2.28
N ALA A 47 24.23 2.14 1.81
CA ALA A 47 25.38 2.60 2.61
C ALA A 47 25.21 4.04 3.12
N ALA A 48 24.70 4.94 2.27
CA ALA A 48 24.41 6.31 2.68
C ALA A 48 23.31 6.38 3.73
N ALA A 49 22.24 5.58 3.57
CA ALA A 49 21.17 5.46 4.57
C ALA A 49 21.69 4.83 5.88
N ALA A 50 22.56 3.84 5.81
CA ALA A 50 23.18 3.21 6.97
C ALA A 50 24.04 4.18 7.78
N ALA A 51 24.77 5.07 7.11
CA ALA A 51 25.63 6.08 7.73
C ALA A 51 24.84 7.30 8.28
N SER A 52 23.55 7.43 7.97
CA SER A 52 22.70 8.53 8.43
C SER A 52 22.02 8.23 9.78
N GLU A 53 21.53 9.28 10.45
CA GLU A 53 20.62 9.10 11.59
C GLU A 53 19.31 8.49 11.10
N ARG A 54 18.97 7.32 11.64
CA ARG A 54 17.78 6.55 11.25
C ARG A 54 16.71 6.63 12.34
N SER A 55 15.45 6.63 11.92
CA SER A 55 14.33 6.47 12.84
C SER A 55 14.24 5.03 13.36
N ASP A 56 13.35 4.80 14.34
CA ASP A 56 12.99 3.47 14.82
C ASP A 56 12.02 2.71 13.88
N VAL A 57 11.59 3.33 12.78
CA VAL A 57 10.58 2.75 11.88
C VAL A 57 11.11 1.53 11.15
N VAL A 58 10.35 0.45 11.21
CA VAL A 58 10.53 -0.74 10.37
C VAL A 58 9.57 -0.65 9.18
N VAL A 59 10.09 -0.69 7.97
CA VAL A 59 9.29 -0.76 6.74
C VAL A 59 9.20 -2.21 6.28
N GLY A 60 7.99 -2.73 6.16
CA GLY A 60 7.73 -4.08 5.66
C GLY A 60 7.16 -4.06 4.25
N LEU A 61 7.71 -4.89 3.38
CA LEU A 61 7.15 -5.14 2.04
C LEU A 61 7.41 -6.58 1.61
N THR A 62 6.64 -7.02 0.63
CA THR A 62 6.83 -8.28 -0.09
C THR A 62 6.67 -8.06 -1.58
N THR A 63 7.06 -9.03 -2.38
CA THR A 63 6.85 -9.04 -3.83
C THR A 63 6.63 -10.48 -4.30
N ILE A 64 6.30 -10.69 -5.55
CA ILE A 64 6.23 -12.01 -6.18
C ILE A 64 7.44 -12.24 -7.10
N PRO A 65 7.81 -13.49 -7.40
CA PRO A 65 9.01 -13.81 -8.20
C PRO A 65 9.13 -13.01 -9.49
N SER A 66 8.04 -12.92 -10.27
CA SER A 66 8.02 -12.19 -11.55
C SER A 66 8.25 -10.67 -11.42
N ARG A 67 7.97 -10.07 -10.26
CA ARG A 67 8.16 -8.64 -9.99
C ARG A 67 9.50 -8.31 -9.34
N LEU A 68 10.17 -9.31 -8.76
CA LEU A 68 11.43 -9.12 -8.02
C LEU A 68 12.50 -8.35 -8.82
N PRO A 69 12.72 -8.61 -10.14
CA PRO A 69 13.67 -7.85 -10.95
C PRO A 69 13.31 -6.37 -11.13
N PHE A 70 12.06 -6.00 -10.90
CA PHE A 70 11.57 -4.62 -11.07
C PHE A 70 11.47 -3.85 -9.74
N LEU A 71 11.83 -4.46 -8.62
CA LEU A 71 11.62 -3.90 -7.27
C LEU A 71 12.56 -2.72 -6.93
N LEU A 72 13.73 -2.64 -7.56
CA LEU A 72 14.80 -1.71 -7.20
C LEU A 72 14.36 -0.25 -7.05
N PRO A 73 13.61 0.38 -7.98
CA PRO A 73 13.18 1.77 -7.80
C PRO A 73 12.27 1.97 -6.58
N THR A 74 11.46 0.99 -6.22
CA THR A 74 10.65 1.04 -4.99
C THR A 74 11.54 1.06 -3.76
N LEU A 75 12.52 0.14 -3.66
CA LEU A 75 13.47 0.09 -2.54
C LEU A 75 14.31 1.36 -2.45
N LYS A 76 14.84 1.86 -3.58
CA LYS A 76 15.59 3.12 -3.63
C LYS A 76 14.76 4.31 -3.15
N SER A 77 13.46 4.34 -3.45
CA SER A 77 12.57 5.40 -2.97
C SER A 77 12.34 5.36 -1.45
N LEU A 78 12.42 4.17 -0.85
CA LEU A 78 12.33 3.98 0.61
C LEU A 78 13.63 4.37 1.32
N LEU A 79 14.80 4.12 0.72
CA LEU A 79 16.09 4.59 1.25
C LEU A 79 16.23 6.11 1.21
N LEU A 80 15.54 6.78 0.27
CA LEU A 80 15.59 8.23 0.07
C LEU A 80 14.50 9.00 0.85
N GLN A 81 14.00 8.43 1.94
CA GLN A 81 13.07 9.15 2.81
C GLN A 81 13.78 10.28 3.55
N GLN A 82 13.08 11.42 3.77
CA GLN A 82 13.58 12.56 4.57
C GLN A 82 13.88 12.15 6.01
N VAL A 83 13.11 11.22 6.55
CA VAL A 83 13.40 10.53 7.80
C VAL A 83 13.72 9.09 7.43
N PRO A 84 14.99 8.68 7.40
CA PRO A 84 15.38 7.35 6.99
C PRO A 84 14.78 6.27 7.90
N PRO A 85 14.31 5.13 7.35
CA PRO A 85 13.83 4.03 8.17
C PRO A 85 14.98 3.37 8.93
N GLY A 86 14.68 2.80 10.08
CA GLY A 86 15.65 1.97 10.82
C GLY A 86 16.03 0.72 10.04
N ARG A 87 15.04 0.07 9.44
CA ARG A 87 15.21 -1.12 8.60
C ARG A 87 14.11 -1.18 7.54
N ILE A 88 14.45 -1.78 6.40
CA ILE A 88 13.51 -2.15 5.34
C ILE A 88 13.54 -3.67 5.23
N LEU A 89 12.44 -4.33 5.63
CA LEU A 89 12.33 -5.79 5.64
C LEU A 89 11.62 -6.25 4.38
N LEU A 90 12.38 -6.83 3.45
CA LEU A 90 11.84 -7.51 2.28
C LEU A 90 11.53 -8.95 2.66
N HIS A 91 10.26 -9.21 2.92
CA HIS A 91 9.77 -10.53 3.29
C HIS A 91 9.58 -11.38 2.04
N LEU A 92 10.33 -12.45 1.94
CA LEU A 92 10.29 -13.37 0.81
C LEU A 92 10.11 -14.82 1.28
N PRO A 93 8.99 -15.48 0.95
CA PRO A 93 8.86 -16.91 1.13
C PRO A 93 9.95 -17.67 0.34
N LYS A 94 10.17 -18.94 0.68
CA LYS A 94 11.01 -19.81 -0.15
C LYS A 94 10.32 -20.09 -1.50
N TYR A 95 9.02 -20.33 -1.44
CA TYR A 95 8.18 -20.72 -2.59
C TYR A 95 6.96 -19.80 -2.65
N SER A 96 6.65 -19.29 -3.84
CA SER A 96 5.45 -18.49 -4.09
C SER A 96 4.27 -19.42 -4.39
N ARG A 97 3.28 -19.44 -3.51
CA ARG A 97 2.03 -20.17 -3.75
C ARG A 97 1.26 -19.61 -4.93
N ARG A 98 1.36 -18.29 -5.13
CA ARG A 98 0.68 -17.58 -6.22
C ARG A 98 1.22 -17.90 -7.60
N GLU A 99 2.55 -17.90 -7.77
CA GLU A 99 3.21 -18.17 -9.06
C GLU A 99 3.71 -19.60 -9.20
N ARG A 100 3.66 -20.39 -8.09
CA ARG A 100 4.10 -21.80 -8.03
C ARG A 100 5.56 -22.00 -8.42
N VAL A 101 6.42 -21.07 -8.04
CA VAL A 101 7.87 -21.11 -8.28
C VAL A 101 8.63 -20.66 -7.02
N GLU A 102 9.89 -21.04 -6.92
CA GLU A 102 10.79 -20.56 -5.87
C GLU A 102 11.27 -19.15 -6.17
N TYR A 103 11.60 -18.39 -5.10
CA TYR A 103 12.22 -17.08 -5.23
C TYR A 103 13.71 -17.20 -5.46
N SER A 104 14.20 -16.73 -6.60
CA SER A 104 15.60 -16.46 -6.85
C SER A 104 15.93 -15.02 -6.50
N VAL A 105 16.72 -14.82 -5.44
CA VAL A 105 17.07 -13.49 -4.96
C VAL A 105 18.24 -12.95 -5.77
N PRO A 106 18.08 -11.80 -6.47
CA PRO A 106 19.18 -11.16 -7.18
C PRO A 106 20.33 -10.80 -6.25
N GLU A 107 21.57 -10.92 -6.77
CA GLU A 107 22.79 -10.60 -6.01
C GLU A 107 22.80 -9.14 -5.51
N GLU A 108 22.23 -8.23 -6.28
CA GLU A 108 22.11 -6.82 -5.94
C GLU A 108 21.36 -6.55 -4.62
N LEU A 109 20.50 -7.49 -4.19
CA LEU A 109 19.72 -7.40 -2.94
C LEU A 109 20.41 -8.09 -1.76
N GLN A 110 21.59 -8.70 -1.96
CA GLN A 110 22.30 -9.42 -0.91
C GLN A 110 23.35 -8.53 -0.24
N GLY A 111 23.53 -8.69 1.07
CA GLY A 111 24.57 -8.00 1.83
C GLY A 111 24.33 -6.51 2.03
N LEU A 112 23.08 -6.04 1.93
CA LEU A 112 22.67 -4.68 2.25
C LEU A 112 22.46 -4.55 3.77
N GLU A 113 22.66 -3.35 4.31
CA GLU A 113 22.57 -3.10 5.77
C GLU A 113 21.15 -2.68 6.17
N VAL A 114 20.59 -1.70 5.48
CA VAL A 114 19.25 -1.17 5.79
C VAL A 114 18.17 -2.04 5.21
N ILE A 115 18.37 -2.57 4.00
CA ILE A 115 17.46 -3.53 3.35
C ILE A 115 17.86 -4.94 3.76
N GLN A 116 16.95 -5.63 4.43
CA GLN A 116 17.16 -6.99 4.94
C GLN A 116 16.14 -7.94 4.31
N ILE A 117 16.63 -9.06 3.76
CA ILE A 117 15.78 -10.12 3.24
C ILE A 117 15.43 -11.07 4.38
N ILE A 118 14.13 -11.17 4.67
CA ILE A 118 13.60 -12.02 5.72
C ILE A 118 12.85 -13.19 5.10
N ARG A 119 13.33 -14.42 5.32
CA ARG A 119 12.63 -15.64 4.91
C ARG A 119 11.50 -15.93 5.88
N CYS A 120 10.32 -16.18 5.34
CA CYS A 120 9.10 -16.38 6.11
C CYS A 120 8.13 -17.33 5.38
N PRO A 121 7.08 -17.82 6.03
CA PRO A 121 5.96 -18.47 5.35
C PRO A 121 5.29 -17.53 4.33
N ASP A 122 4.61 -18.12 3.34
CA ASP A 122 3.81 -17.35 2.39
C ASP A 122 2.39 -17.14 2.93
N TRP A 123 2.09 -15.92 3.33
CA TRP A 123 0.75 -15.46 3.73
C TRP A 123 0.08 -14.62 2.63
N GLY A 124 0.43 -14.84 1.36
CA GLY A 124 -0.06 -13.99 0.28
C GLY A 124 0.38 -12.53 0.45
N PRO A 125 -0.49 -11.55 0.14
CA PRO A 125 -0.16 -10.12 0.30
C PRO A 125 0.07 -9.71 1.76
N ALA A 126 -0.49 -10.43 2.76
CA ALA A 126 -0.24 -10.19 4.18
C ALA A 126 1.24 -10.39 4.56
N THR A 127 2.01 -11.13 3.76
CA THR A 127 3.47 -11.30 3.91
C THR A 127 4.20 -9.96 3.96
N LYS A 128 3.64 -8.88 3.41
CA LYS A 128 4.31 -7.57 3.44
C LYS A 128 4.53 -7.03 4.84
N ILE A 129 3.67 -7.34 5.80
CA ILE A 129 3.71 -6.74 7.14
C ILE A 129 3.66 -7.77 8.28
N LEU A 130 2.95 -8.88 8.10
CA LEU A 130 2.70 -9.86 9.17
C LEU A 130 3.99 -10.37 9.83
N PRO A 131 5.07 -10.75 9.10
CA PRO A 131 6.31 -11.17 9.73
C PRO A 131 6.95 -10.08 10.57
N ALA A 132 6.87 -8.81 10.15
CA ALA A 132 7.40 -7.70 10.92
C ALA A 132 6.62 -7.51 12.23
N LEU A 133 5.29 -7.63 12.20
CA LEU A 133 4.46 -7.53 13.41
C LEU A 133 4.73 -8.66 14.39
N LEU A 134 4.90 -9.89 13.90
CA LEU A 134 5.15 -11.07 14.73
C LEU A 134 6.53 -11.07 15.42
N ASN A 135 7.51 -10.35 14.84
CA ASN A 135 8.91 -10.37 15.30
C ASN A 135 9.39 -8.98 15.77
N SER A 136 8.50 -8.09 16.13
CA SER A 136 8.84 -6.76 16.65
C SER A 136 8.26 -6.56 18.07
N ASP A 137 8.85 -5.61 18.80
CA ASP A 137 8.34 -5.21 20.10
C ASP A 137 6.92 -4.64 19.98
N PRO A 138 6.08 -4.75 21.03
CA PRO A 138 4.70 -4.31 21.01
C PRO A 138 4.48 -2.86 20.54
N ASP A 139 5.43 -1.97 20.84
CA ASP A 139 5.38 -0.55 20.50
C ASP A 139 6.15 -0.18 19.23
N GLN A 140 6.81 -1.15 18.58
CA GLN A 140 7.54 -0.92 17.33
C GLN A 140 6.63 -0.29 16.27
N ARG A 141 7.10 0.80 15.65
CA ARG A 141 6.42 1.40 14.50
C ARG A 141 6.74 0.61 13.25
N VAL A 142 5.71 -0.01 12.67
CA VAL A 142 5.82 -0.81 11.44
C VAL A 142 5.02 -0.13 10.34
N VAL A 143 5.66 0.13 9.21
CA VAL A 143 5.03 0.71 8.01
C VAL A 143 4.89 -0.36 6.94
N ALA A 144 3.66 -0.58 6.48
CA ALA A 144 3.41 -1.44 5.32
C ALA A 144 3.41 -0.62 4.03
N VAL A 145 4.07 -1.18 3.00
CA VAL A 145 4.16 -0.61 1.66
C VAL A 145 4.04 -1.71 0.60
N ASP A 146 3.66 -1.34 -0.62
CA ASP A 146 3.53 -2.27 -1.76
C ASP A 146 4.73 -2.17 -2.71
N ASP A 147 4.99 -3.23 -3.47
CA ASP A 147 6.14 -3.37 -4.39
C ASP A 147 5.99 -2.61 -5.71
N ASP A 148 4.77 -2.20 -6.05
CA ASP A 148 4.41 -1.59 -7.34
C ASP A 148 4.28 -0.05 -7.29
N ARG A 149 4.85 0.56 -6.25
CA ARG A 149 4.77 2.01 -6.01
C ARG A 149 6.15 2.64 -5.87
N ILE A 150 6.23 3.92 -6.20
CA ILE A 150 7.33 4.81 -5.82
C ILE A 150 6.85 5.68 -4.66
N TYR A 151 7.60 5.69 -3.59
CA TYR A 151 7.29 6.43 -2.37
C TYR A 151 7.94 7.81 -2.40
N ARG A 152 7.18 8.85 -2.05
CA ARG A 152 7.72 10.20 -1.97
C ARG A 152 8.60 10.37 -0.73
N PRO A 153 9.64 11.21 -0.77
CA PRO A 153 10.58 11.35 0.35
C PRO A 153 9.95 11.76 1.69
N THR A 154 8.72 12.28 1.68
CA THR A 154 8.04 12.76 2.88
C THR A 154 7.15 11.71 3.56
N LEU A 155 6.99 10.51 2.99
CA LEU A 155 6.03 9.53 3.49
C LEU A 155 6.27 9.19 4.96
N LEU A 156 7.51 8.82 5.32
CA LEU A 156 7.81 8.40 6.70
C LEU A 156 7.72 9.56 7.68
N ALA A 157 8.11 10.77 7.28
CA ALA A 157 7.96 11.96 8.11
C ALA A 157 6.49 12.25 8.42
N ASP A 158 5.62 12.23 7.38
CA ASP A 158 4.18 12.48 7.53
C ASP A 158 3.52 11.41 8.44
N LEU A 159 3.89 10.13 8.28
CA LEU A 159 3.36 9.03 9.11
C LEU A 159 3.87 9.07 10.55
N LEU A 160 5.14 9.40 10.76
CA LEU A 160 5.73 9.54 12.11
C LEU A 160 5.05 10.67 12.88
N GLU A 161 4.92 11.84 12.26
CA GLU A 161 4.25 12.99 12.88
C GLU A 161 2.80 12.62 13.24
N ALA A 162 2.10 11.92 12.36
CA ALA A 162 0.74 11.46 12.62
C ALA A 162 0.67 10.43 13.76
N SER A 163 1.59 9.47 13.80
CA SER A 163 1.66 8.46 14.87
C SER A 163 2.03 9.07 16.23
N GLN A 164 2.77 10.16 16.25
CA GLN A 164 3.06 10.91 17.49
C GLN A 164 1.82 11.66 18.00
N ARG A 165 1.03 12.25 17.10
CA ARG A 165 -0.23 12.92 17.46
C ARG A 165 -1.34 11.95 17.86
N HIS A 166 -1.30 10.72 17.34
CA HIS A 166 -2.31 9.69 17.55
C HIS A 166 -1.65 8.36 17.97
N PRO A 167 -1.04 8.30 19.19
CA PRO A 167 -0.21 7.15 19.59
C PRO A 167 -0.96 5.82 19.70
N ASP A 168 -2.28 5.88 19.89
CA ASP A 168 -3.16 4.72 20.03
C ASP A 168 -4.10 4.53 18.83
N ALA A 169 -3.68 4.98 17.65
CA ALA A 169 -4.38 4.77 16.39
C ALA A 169 -3.45 4.22 15.31
N ALA A 170 -3.97 3.39 14.44
CA ALA A 170 -3.36 3.06 13.17
C ALA A 170 -3.52 4.26 12.22
N VAL A 171 -2.44 4.70 11.58
CA VAL A 171 -2.48 5.90 10.71
C VAL A 171 -2.05 5.55 9.28
N GLY A 172 -2.66 6.20 8.30
CA GLY A 172 -2.33 5.95 6.89
C GLY A 172 -2.71 7.11 5.98
N CYS A 173 -2.21 7.04 4.75
CA CYS A 173 -2.46 8.07 3.73
C CYS A 173 -3.69 7.80 2.88
N PHE A 174 -4.19 6.56 2.87
CA PHE A 174 -5.34 6.11 2.07
C PHE A 174 -6.21 5.16 2.87
N GLY A 175 -7.51 5.19 2.63
CA GLY A 175 -8.42 4.27 3.26
C GLY A 175 -9.84 4.37 2.72
N LEU A 176 -10.71 3.57 3.31
CA LEU A 176 -12.09 3.40 2.90
C LEU A 176 -13.00 3.40 4.13
N ILE A 177 -14.14 4.08 4.03
CA ILE A 177 -15.27 3.88 4.91
C ILE A 177 -16.15 2.80 4.25
N VAL A 178 -16.37 1.69 4.94
CA VAL A 178 -17.12 0.54 4.40
C VAL A 178 -18.56 0.95 4.03
N PRO A 179 -19.05 0.55 2.84
CA PRO A 179 -20.44 0.80 2.46
C PRO A 179 -21.43 0.18 3.45
N LEU A 180 -22.59 0.79 3.66
CA LEU A 180 -23.62 0.29 4.59
C LEU A 180 -24.07 -1.14 4.28
N ASP A 181 -24.16 -1.48 3.01
CA ASP A 181 -24.51 -2.83 2.54
C ASP A 181 -23.34 -3.82 2.48
N ARG A 182 -22.12 -3.35 2.82
CA ARG A 182 -20.89 -4.15 2.85
C ARG A 182 -20.53 -4.81 1.51
N VAL A 183 -20.85 -4.15 0.40
CA VAL A 183 -20.59 -4.67 -0.95
C VAL A 183 -19.57 -3.80 -1.69
N ASP A 184 -18.49 -4.42 -2.15
CA ASP A 184 -17.48 -3.76 -3.01
C ASP A 184 -17.99 -3.69 -4.44
N ARG A 185 -18.53 -2.52 -4.84
CA ARG A 185 -18.99 -2.27 -6.20
C ARG A 185 -17.97 -1.46 -6.99
N ARG A 186 -17.77 -1.85 -8.25
CA ARG A 186 -17.10 -0.97 -9.20
C ARG A 186 -18.04 0.18 -9.55
N LYS A 187 -17.70 1.37 -9.08
CA LYS A 187 -18.48 2.57 -9.41
C LYS A 187 -17.67 3.42 -10.38
N GLY A 188 -18.31 3.84 -11.46
CA GLY A 188 -17.79 4.91 -12.32
C GLY A 188 -17.60 6.20 -11.51
N LEU A 189 -16.89 7.17 -12.06
CA LEU A 189 -16.59 8.45 -11.39
C LEU A 189 -17.89 9.12 -10.87
N LEU A 190 -18.94 9.14 -11.66
CA LEU A 190 -20.24 9.72 -11.32
C LEU A 190 -20.90 8.99 -10.14
N GLY A 191 -20.91 7.64 -10.15
CA GLY A 191 -21.47 6.84 -9.05
C GLY A 191 -20.74 7.03 -7.72
N ARG A 192 -19.39 7.16 -7.77
CA ARG A 192 -18.57 7.47 -6.58
C ARG A 192 -18.90 8.84 -6.00
N THR A 193 -19.10 9.84 -6.87
CA THR A 193 -19.42 11.21 -6.45
C THR A 193 -20.80 11.26 -5.80
N ILE A 194 -21.81 10.64 -6.41
CA ILE A 194 -23.18 10.62 -5.88
C ILE A 194 -23.23 9.91 -4.52
N GLU A 195 -22.58 8.77 -4.39
CA GLU A 195 -22.58 8.02 -3.13
C GLU A 195 -21.76 8.69 -2.02
N GLY A 196 -20.61 9.27 -2.39
CA GLY A 196 -19.85 10.11 -1.47
C GLY A 196 -20.64 11.29 -0.94
N LEU A 197 -21.43 11.95 -1.80
CA LEU A 197 -22.31 13.05 -1.41
C LEU A 197 -23.52 12.58 -0.58
N ARG A 198 -24.07 11.39 -0.90
CA ARG A 198 -25.30 10.91 -0.28
C ARG A 198 -25.08 10.18 1.04
N TYR A 199 -24.00 9.45 1.18
CA TYR A 199 -23.77 8.56 2.34
C TYR A 199 -22.41 8.75 3.02
N GLY A 200 -21.48 9.50 2.44
CA GLY A 200 -20.11 9.62 2.95
C GLY A 200 -19.31 8.31 2.99
N ARG A 201 -19.85 7.22 2.42
CA ARG A 201 -19.33 5.85 2.53
C ARG A 201 -19.10 5.20 1.17
N GLY A 202 -18.31 4.12 1.14
CA GLY A 202 -17.99 3.41 -0.11
C GLY A 202 -17.05 4.17 -1.03
N VAL A 203 -16.38 5.21 -0.53
CA VAL A 203 -15.46 6.06 -1.27
C VAL A 203 -14.07 5.92 -0.69
N SER A 204 -13.10 5.68 -1.56
CA SER A 204 -11.69 5.73 -1.17
C SER A 204 -11.28 7.16 -0.86
N LEU A 205 -10.80 7.38 0.35
CA LEU A 205 -10.36 8.66 0.86
C LEU A 205 -8.83 8.77 0.79
N ARG A 206 -8.34 10.00 0.71
CA ARG A 206 -6.89 10.29 0.60
C ARG A 206 -6.52 11.41 1.54
N GLY A 207 -5.43 11.22 2.27
CA GLY A 207 -4.89 12.22 3.17
C GLY A 207 -4.56 13.54 2.49
N SER A 208 -4.16 13.51 1.21
CA SER A 208 -3.84 14.72 0.43
C SER A 208 -5.04 15.64 0.15
N ARG A 209 -6.25 15.20 0.48
CA ARG A 209 -7.49 15.98 0.35
C ARG A 209 -8.07 16.38 1.70
N LEU A 210 -7.45 15.95 2.80
CA LEU A 210 -7.93 16.20 4.15
C LEU A 210 -7.20 17.40 4.78
N ARG A 211 -7.90 18.10 5.65
CA ARG A 211 -7.35 19.14 6.52
C ARG A 211 -7.16 18.64 7.96
N HIS A 212 -7.91 17.61 8.34
CA HIS A 212 -7.88 16.97 9.65
C HIS A 212 -7.87 15.47 9.49
N ALA A 213 -7.40 14.74 10.50
CA ALA A 213 -7.47 13.29 10.53
C ALA A 213 -8.94 12.83 10.49
N LEU A 214 -9.21 11.77 9.72
CA LEU A 214 -10.54 11.24 9.53
C LEU A 214 -10.56 9.74 9.88
N PRO A 215 -11.48 9.30 10.76
CA PRO A 215 -11.70 7.88 11.01
C PRO A 215 -12.14 7.14 9.75
N VAL A 216 -11.62 5.93 9.57
CA VAL A 216 -11.98 5.04 8.46
C VAL A 216 -12.07 3.60 8.94
N ASP A 217 -12.71 2.74 8.16
CA ASP A 217 -12.80 1.32 8.47
C ASP A 217 -11.57 0.55 8.00
N ILE A 218 -11.04 0.87 6.83
CA ILE A 218 -9.92 0.17 6.19
C ILE A 218 -8.85 1.17 5.80
N LEU A 219 -7.60 0.91 6.17
CA LEU A 219 -6.42 1.60 5.64
C LEU A 219 -5.81 0.76 4.53
N HIS A 220 -5.32 1.41 3.47
CA HIS A 220 -4.71 0.73 2.33
C HIS A 220 -3.18 0.81 2.34
N GLY A 221 -2.51 -0.34 2.22
CA GLY A 221 -1.05 -0.45 2.24
C GLY A 221 -0.35 0.29 1.10
N TYR A 222 -0.95 0.39 -0.07
CA TYR A 222 -0.33 1.03 -1.24
C TYR A 222 0.02 2.52 -1.05
N GLY A 223 -0.60 3.17 -0.11
CA GLY A 223 -0.32 4.57 0.23
C GLY A 223 0.68 4.75 1.36
N GLY A 224 1.03 3.65 2.01
CA GLY A 224 1.73 3.64 3.28
C GLY A 224 0.76 3.73 4.46
N LEU A 225 0.84 2.76 5.35
CA LEU A 225 0.15 2.77 6.63
C LEU A 225 1.14 2.42 7.74
N MET A 226 0.99 3.04 8.90
CA MET A 226 1.81 2.79 10.08
C MET A 226 0.95 2.22 11.20
N VAL A 227 1.41 1.10 11.75
CA VAL A 227 0.77 0.37 12.85
C VAL A 227 1.80 -0.05 13.90
N ARG A 228 1.33 -0.64 14.99
CA ARG A 228 2.16 -1.29 16.02
C ARG A 228 1.65 -2.70 16.29
N PRO A 229 2.52 -3.66 16.68
CA PRO A 229 2.10 -5.02 17.04
C PRO A 229 0.98 -5.05 18.08
N ARG A 230 1.05 -4.19 19.12
CA ARG A 230 0.03 -4.10 20.18
C ARG A 230 -1.38 -3.71 19.73
N PHE A 231 -1.52 -3.23 18.47
CA PHE A 231 -2.83 -2.89 17.91
C PHE A 231 -3.62 -4.13 17.48
N PHE A 232 -3.01 -5.30 17.49
CA PHE A 232 -3.58 -6.55 17.00
C PHE A 232 -3.58 -7.65 18.06
N ASP A 233 -4.44 -8.64 17.87
CA ASP A 233 -4.25 -9.99 18.37
C ASP A 233 -3.43 -10.75 17.34
N LEU A 234 -2.15 -10.90 17.59
CA LEU A 234 -1.23 -11.44 16.61
C LEU A 234 -1.48 -12.91 16.28
N ASP A 235 -1.97 -13.70 17.26
CA ASP A 235 -2.30 -15.11 17.06
C ASP A 235 -3.48 -15.23 16.08
N ARG A 236 -4.54 -14.47 16.30
CA ARG A 236 -5.70 -14.43 15.41
C ARG A 236 -5.36 -13.83 14.04
N LEU A 237 -4.50 -12.80 14.02
CA LEU A 237 -4.09 -12.15 12.77
C LEU A 237 -3.31 -13.12 11.88
N ALA A 238 -2.49 -14.00 12.48
CA ALA A 238 -1.66 -14.97 11.77
C ALA A 238 -2.41 -16.25 11.37
N ASP A 239 -3.58 -16.52 11.99
CA ASP A 239 -4.38 -17.70 11.70
C ASP A 239 -5.23 -17.53 10.43
N LEU A 240 -4.59 -17.71 9.29
CA LEU A 240 -5.28 -17.75 7.99
C LEU A 240 -5.90 -19.12 7.68
N GLN A 241 -5.65 -20.16 8.50
CA GLN A 241 -6.25 -21.48 8.26
C GLN A 241 -7.72 -21.53 8.66
N GLY A 242 -8.09 -20.80 9.72
CA GLY A 242 -9.49 -20.63 10.14
C GLY A 242 -10.21 -19.47 9.42
N ALA A 243 -9.54 -18.76 8.54
CA ALA A 243 -10.07 -17.60 7.84
C ALA A 243 -10.82 -17.98 6.54
N PRO A 244 -11.74 -17.14 6.05
CA PRO A 244 -12.26 -17.28 4.70
C PRO A 244 -11.14 -17.23 3.66
N ASP A 245 -11.26 -18.00 2.57
CA ASP A 245 -10.27 -18.00 1.46
C ASP A 245 -9.95 -16.59 0.94
N ALA A 246 -10.93 -15.69 1.02
CA ALA A 246 -10.79 -14.28 0.67
C ALA A 246 -9.67 -13.56 1.46
N ALA A 247 -9.40 -13.95 2.69
CA ALA A 247 -8.36 -13.35 3.54
C ALA A 247 -6.95 -13.56 2.96
N TRP A 248 -6.78 -14.64 2.20
CA TRP A 248 -5.51 -14.96 1.55
C TRP A 248 -5.16 -14.04 0.37
N LEU A 249 -6.13 -13.31 -0.16
CA LEU A 249 -5.98 -12.43 -1.33
C LEU A 249 -6.28 -10.95 -1.01
N GLU A 250 -6.91 -10.66 0.13
CA GLU A 250 -7.36 -9.31 0.50
C GLU A 250 -6.88 -8.96 1.91
N ASP A 251 -5.63 -8.56 2.00
CA ASP A 251 -4.95 -8.30 3.27
C ASP A 251 -5.38 -7.00 3.96
N ASP A 252 -5.62 -5.91 3.22
CA ASP A 252 -5.99 -4.62 3.81
C ASP A 252 -7.29 -4.74 4.64
N THR A 253 -8.30 -5.45 4.13
CA THR A 253 -9.58 -5.69 4.85
C THR A 253 -9.38 -6.65 6.02
N TRP A 254 -8.55 -7.69 5.86
CA TRP A 254 -8.19 -8.62 6.91
C TRP A 254 -7.52 -7.92 8.09
N PHE A 255 -6.46 -7.14 7.83
CA PHE A 255 -5.77 -6.36 8.86
C PHE A 255 -6.70 -5.35 9.53
N ALA A 256 -7.55 -4.68 8.76
CA ALA A 256 -8.50 -3.71 9.28
C ALA A 256 -9.50 -4.32 10.26
N ALA A 257 -10.00 -5.54 9.97
CA ALA A 257 -10.94 -6.26 10.82
C ALA A 257 -10.31 -6.72 12.14
N HIS A 258 -8.99 -7.02 12.15
CA HIS A 258 -8.25 -7.46 13.34
C HIS A 258 -7.60 -6.30 14.11
N CYS A 259 -7.60 -5.09 13.58
CA CYS A 259 -7.08 -3.91 14.25
C CYS A 259 -8.04 -3.46 15.37
N ARG A 260 -7.54 -3.43 16.62
CA ARG A 260 -8.32 -3.14 17.83
C ARG A 260 -8.37 -1.67 18.21
N VAL A 261 -7.66 -0.81 17.46
CA VAL A 261 -7.57 0.64 17.69
C VAL A 261 -8.22 1.41 16.54
N PRO A 262 -8.55 2.70 16.75
CA PRO A 262 -9.01 3.55 15.67
C PRO A 262 -8.06 3.54 14.48
N LYS A 263 -8.61 3.60 13.27
CA LYS A 263 -7.89 3.70 12.00
C LYS A 263 -8.14 5.08 11.43
N LEU A 264 -7.09 5.86 11.22
CA LEU A 264 -7.16 7.26 10.79
C LEU A 264 -6.44 7.47 9.46
N ILE A 265 -7.12 8.08 8.50
CA ILE A 265 -6.43 8.76 7.42
C ILE A 265 -5.98 10.12 7.94
N VAL A 266 -4.71 10.43 7.74
CA VAL A 266 -4.13 11.68 8.20
C VAL A 266 -3.87 12.63 7.03
N PRO A 267 -3.99 13.97 7.25
CA PRO A 267 -3.53 14.95 6.28
C PRO A 267 -2.08 14.66 5.92
N SER A 268 -1.81 14.44 4.65
CA SER A 268 -0.49 14.08 4.16
C SER A 268 -0.30 14.58 2.73
N ARG A 269 0.94 14.76 2.30
CA ARG A 269 1.22 14.86 0.88
C ARG A 269 0.90 13.52 0.20
N PRO A 270 0.68 13.48 -1.14
CA PRO A 270 0.53 12.18 -1.80
C PRO A 270 1.75 11.30 -1.50
N GLY A 271 1.58 10.25 -0.67
CA GLY A 271 2.69 9.45 -0.14
C GLY A 271 3.39 8.61 -1.21
N SER A 272 2.67 8.23 -2.27
CA SER A 272 3.18 7.37 -3.32
C SER A 272 2.51 7.62 -4.66
N PHE A 273 3.12 7.10 -5.73
CA PHE A 273 2.53 7.06 -7.07
C PHE A 273 2.83 5.71 -7.76
N PRO A 274 1.97 5.28 -8.72
CA PRO A 274 2.19 4.05 -9.47
C PRO A 274 3.45 4.14 -10.32
N ARG A 275 4.09 3.00 -10.53
CA ARG A 275 5.23 2.86 -11.44
C ARG A 275 4.84 3.21 -12.88
N PHE A 276 5.70 3.96 -13.56
CA PHE A 276 5.60 4.21 -15.01
C PHE A 276 6.35 3.14 -15.81
N PHE A 277 7.48 2.68 -15.28
CA PHE A 277 8.32 1.66 -15.92
C PHE A 277 8.06 0.29 -15.30
N GLY A 278 8.07 -0.76 -16.14
CA GLY A 278 7.69 -2.12 -15.71
C GLY A 278 6.18 -2.38 -15.68
N GLY A 279 5.37 -1.45 -16.17
CA GLY A 279 3.90 -1.46 -16.05
C GLY A 279 3.22 -2.72 -16.58
N ARG A 280 3.78 -3.41 -17.61
CA ARG A 280 3.20 -4.67 -18.12
C ARG A 280 3.17 -5.76 -17.05
N VAL A 281 4.29 -5.96 -16.33
CA VAL A 281 4.39 -6.98 -15.28
C VAL A 281 3.42 -6.66 -14.14
N TYR A 282 3.44 -5.43 -13.65
CA TYR A 282 2.54 -5.01 -12.58
C TYR A 282 1.06 -5.08 -12.99
N HIS A 283 0.74 -4.76 -14.24
CA HIS A 283 -0.64 -4.83 -14.73
C HIS A 283 -1.12 -6.27 -14.87
N SER A 284 -0.32 -7.17 -15.44
CA SER A 284 -0.69 -8.59 -15.64
C SER A 284 -0.78 -9.38 -14.33
N THR A 285 0.00 -8.99 -13.33
CA THR A 285 0.11 -9.69 -12.04
C THR A 285 -0.60 -8.98 -10.88
N ARG A 286 -1.44 -7.97 -11.14
CA ARG A 286 -2.12 -7.23 -10.07
C ARG A 286 -3.15 -8.08 -9.33
N LEU A 287 -3.14 -8.03 -8.01
CA LEU A 287 -4.14 -8.67 -7.15
C LEU A 287 -5.56 -8.16 -7.42
N GLY A 288 -5.71 -6.90 -7.77
CA GLY A 288 -7.01 -6.33 -8.08
C GLY A 288 -7.77 -7.02 -9.22
N ALA A 289 -7.08 -7.78 -10.09
CA ALA A 289 -7.74 -8.63 -11.09
C ALA A 289 -8.35 -9.88 -10.42
N HIS A 290 -7.67 -10.47 -9.44
CA HIS A 290 -8.16 -11.62 -8.68
C HIS A 290 -9.23 -11.23 -7.66
N ASN A 291 -9.04 -10.10 -6.96
CA ASN A 291 -9.96 -9.65 -5.90
C ASN A 291 -11.27 -9.07 -6.45
N ARG A 292 -11.21 -8.44 -7.62
CA ARG A 292 -12.35 -7.72 -8.18
C ARG A 292 -12.88 -8.31 -9.46
N GLY A 293 -12.16 -9.17 -10.19
CA GLY A 293 -12.54 -9.85 -11.42
C GLY A 293 -13.74 -9.25 -12.19
N GLU A 294 -14.34 -10.00 -13.05
CA GLU A 294 -15.68 -9.75 -13.60
C GLU A 294 -16.80 -10.33 -12.72
N ALA A 295 -16.39 -10.95 -11.60
CA ALA A 295 -17.32 -11.62 -10.70
C ALA A 295 -18.37 -10.65 -10.13
N ASP A 296 -19.51 -11.23 -9.79
CA ASP A 296 -20.57 -10.58 -9.03
C ASP A 296 -19.98 -9.83 -7.83
N PRO A 297 -20.32 -8.55 -7.61
CA PRO A 297 -19.88 -7.79 -6.43
C PRO A 297 -20.11 -8.53 -5.10
N GLU A 298 -21.13 -9.39 -5.04
CA GLU A 298 -21.47 -10.19 -3.86
C GLU A 298 -20.41 -11.23 -3.49
N THR A 299 -19.69 -11.75 -4.48
CA THR A 299 -18.68 -12.82 -4.33
C THR A 299 -17.25 -12.30 -4.28
N ARG A 300 -17.04 -10.99 -4.35
CA ARG A 300 -15.69 -10.41 -4.28
C ARG A 300 -15.05 -10.61 -2.92
N ASN A 301 -13.75 -10.85 -2.90
CA ASN A 301 -13.00 -11.08 -1.66
C ASN A 301 -13.21 -9.99 -0.61
N THR A 302 -13.16 -8.72 -1.03
CA THR A 302 -13.41 -7.56 -0.15
C THR A 302 -14.84 -7.62 0.42
N THR A 303 -15.86 -7.96 -0.39
CA THR A 303 -17.26 -8.09 0.05
C THR A 303 -17.40 -9.23 1.07
N VAL A 304 -16.81 -10.39 0.77
CA VAL A 304 -16.82 -11.55 1.67
C VAL A 304 -16.27 -11.15 3.04
N LEU A 305 -15.09 -10.52 3.09
CA LEU A 305 -14.49 -10.10 4.36
C LEU A 305 -15.29 -9.00 5.05
N MET A 306 -15.80 -7.99 4.33
CA MET A 306 -16.63 -6.95 4.94
C MET A 306 -17.89 -7.52 5.60
N ARG A 307 -18.47 -8.58 5.07
CA ARG A 307 -19.64 -9.27 5.64
C ARG A 307 -19.27 -10.19 6.77
N THR A 308 -18.18 -10.95 6.64
CA THR A 308 -17.68 -11.83 7.70
C THR A 308 -17.41 -11.06 8.99
N PHE A 309 -16.84 -9.86 8.87
CA PHE A 309 -16.50 -8.99 10.01
C PHE A 309 -17.47 -7.80 10.15
N SER A 310 -18.75 -8.06 9.97
CA SER A 310 -19.79 -7.00 9.92
C SER A 310 -19.89 -6.14 11.18
N ASP A 311 -19.43 -6.64 12.32
CA ASP A 311 -19.38 -5.98 13.64
C ASP A 311 -18.12 -5.10 13.84
N ARG A 312 -17.19 -5.13 12.89
CA ARG A 312 -15.89 -4.42 13.00
C ARG A 312 -15.88 -3.05 12.33
N TRP A 313 -16.91 -2.71 11.56
CA TRP A 313 -16.99 -1.47 10.81
C TRP A 313 -17.78 -0.42 11.57
N MET A 314 -17.40 0.84 11.36
CA MET A 314 -18.13 1.97 11.96
C MET A 314 -19.64 1.88 11.65
N PRO A 315 -20.50 2.23 12.60
CA PRO A 315 -21.95 2.21 12.44
C PRO A 315 -22.50 3.16 11.37
#